data_6fcaf6a32fdd88f213284a59c3534864
#
_entry.id   6fcaf6a32fdd88f213284a59c3534864
#
_cell.length_a   1.000
_cell.length_b   1.000
_cell.length_c   1.000
_cell.angle_alpha   90.00
_cell.angle_beta   90.00
_cell.angle_gamma   90.00
#
_symmetry.space_group_name_H-M   'P 1'
#
loop_
_entity.id
_entity.type
_entity.pdbx_description
1 polymer ?
#
loop_
_entity_poly.entity_id
_entity_poly.type
_entity_poly.pdbx_seq_one_letter_code
_entity_poly.pdbx_strand_id
1 'polypeptide(L)'
;ERIRFRNLISDLSQNKIVILSTHIVSDVEYIADQILMMKKGKLILAGSPSELTEQSAGIAWSLIVPEREVGRYEAQCCICNLRHLTDGVELRIVSRNQPAPAAVPVQTTLEDLYLFHFADELGSDLSRPAGGKQK
;
A
#
# COMPACT_ATOMS: atom_id res chain seq x y z
N GLU A 1 3.81 17.67 14.98
CA GLU A 1 5.03 16.92 15.29
C GLU A 1 5.63 16.25 14.04
N ARG A 2 4.83 15.56 13.25
CA ARG A 2 5.33 14.89 12.04
C ARG A 2 5.82 15.86 10.98
N ILE A 3 5.13 16.97 10.82
CA ILE A 3 5.51 18.01 9.85
C ILE A 3 6.85 18.63 10.24
N ARG A 4 7.01 18.91 11.52
CA ARG A 4 8.26 19.47 12.06
C ARG A 4 9.44 18.51 11.85
N PHE A 5 9.21 17.23 12.10
CA PHE A 5 10.21 16.20 11.90
C PHE A 5 10.61 16.09 10.42
N ARG A 6 9.63 16.08 9.53
CA ARG A 6 9.90 16.03 8.08
C ARG A 6 10.71 17.22 7.61
N ASN A 7 10.38 18.43 8.10
CA ASN A 7 11.10 19.64 7.72
C ASN A 7 12.55 19.59 8.23
N LEU A 8 12.75 19.10 9.44
CA LEU A 8 14.09 18.96 10.00
C LEU A 8 14.94 17.99 9.16
N ILE A 9 14.40 16.86 8.81
CA ILE A 9 15.10 15.87 7.98
C ILE A 9 15.41 16.44 6.61
N SER A 10 14.45 17.13 6.01
CA SER A 10 14.63 17.75 4.70
C SER A 10 15.75 18.80 4.72
N ASP A 11 15.80 19.62 5.76
CA ASP A 11 16.86 20.62 5.90
C ASP A 11 18.22 19.97 6.08
N LEU A 12 18.30 18.91 6.89
CA LEU A 12 19.56 18.21 7.11
C LEU A 12 20.08 17.54 5.85
N SER A 13 19.17 17.06 5.00
CA SER A 13 19.55 16.32 3.79
C SER A 13 20.17 17.19 2.70
N GLN A 14 20.06 18.51 2.80
CA GLN A 14 20.66 19.41 1.81
C GLN A 14 22.18 19.33 1.79
N ASN A 15 22.80 19.08 2.93
CA ASN A 15 24.25 19.07 3.06
C ASN A 15 24.80 17.73 3.56
N LYS A 16 23.93 16.76 3.80
CA LYS A 16 24.30 15.48 4.41
C LYS A 16 23.50 14.34 3.81
N ILE A 17 24.04 13.15 3.93
CA ILE A 17 23.31 11.94 3.63
C ILE A 17 22.56 11.55 4.90
N VAL A 18 21.24 11.46 4.82
CA VAL A 18 20.39 11.06 5.95
C VAL A 18 19.80 9.70 5.64
N ILE A 19 20.02 8.74 6.52
CA ILE A 19 19.42 7.40 6.42
C ILE A 19 18.39 7.27 7.53
N LEU A 20 17.14 7.02 7.14
CA LEU A 20 16.05 6.83 8.08
C LEU A 20 15.50 5.42 7.95
N SER A 21 15.47 4.70 9.07
CA SER A 21 14.85 3.37 9.12
C SER A 21 13.50 3.48 9.82
N THR A 22 12.46 3.05 9.15
CA THR A 22 11.09 3.11 9.69
C THR A 22 10.20 2.08 9.01
N HIS A 23 9.13 1.70 9.68
CA HIS A 23 8.06 0.90 9.11
C HIS A 23 6.82 1.78 8.79
N ILE A 24 6.91 3.08 9.06
CA ILE A 24 5.79 4.01 8.83
C ILE A 24 6.00 4.69 7.49
N VAL A 25 5.30 4.20 6.48
CA VAL A 25 5.48 4.63 5.09
C VAL A 25 5.18 6.11 4.91
N SER A 26 4.15 6.63 5.57
CA SER A 26 3.75 8.02 5.45
C SER A 26 4.82 9.00 5.91
N ASP A 27 5.74 8.57 6.77
CA ASP A 27 6.81 9.43 7.25
C ASP A 27 7.89 9.67 6.20
N VAL A 28 8.07 8.73 5.27
CA VAL A 28 9.15 8.82 4.28
C VAL A 28 8.67 9.15 2.88
N GLU A 29 7.39 8.97 2.60
CA GLU A 29 6.84 9.15 1.25
C GLU A 29 7.15 10.53 0.67
N TYR A 30 7.14 11.57 1.50
CA TYR A 30 7.32 12.95 1.05
C TYR A 30 8.74 13.47 1.17
N ILE A 31 9.62 12.78 1.90
CA ILE A 31 10.96 13.30 2.16
C ILE A 31 12.08 12.44 1.58
N ALA A 32 11.80 11.20 1.26
CA ALA A 32 12.84 10.29 0.77
C ALA A 32 13.15 10.53 -0.70
N ASP A 33 14.42 10.63 -1.03
CA ASP A 33 14.88 10.64 -2.42
C ASP A 33 15.02 9.22 -2.95
N GLN A 34 15.47 8.32 -2.09
CA GLN A 34 15.66 6.91 -2.40
C GLN A 34 15.07 6.07 -1.29
N ILE A 35 14.36 5.02 -1.66
CA ILE A 35 13.75 4.09 -0.73
C ILE A 35 14.36 2.71 -0.97
N LEU A 36 14.75 2.08 0.11
CA LEU A 36 15.16 0.68 0.10
C LEU A 36 14.15 -0.10 0.92
N MET A 37 13.46 -1.03 0.28
CA MET A 37 12.48 -1.86 0.97
C MET A 37 13.09 -3.22 1.26
N MET A 38 13.17 -3.57 2.53
CA MET A 38 13.79 -4.80 2.98
C MET A 38 12.78 -5.72 3.63
N LYS A 39 12.93 -7.01 3.37
CA LYS A 39 12.10 -8.04 3.97
C LYS A 39 12.96 -9.25 4.31
N LYS A 40 12.90 -9.68 5.55
CA LYS A 40 13.65 -10.85 6.04
C LYS A 40 15.15 -10.77 5.72
N GLY A 41 15.71 -9.58 5.91
CA GLY A 41 17.13 -9.35 5.68
C GLY A 41 17.54 -9.20 4.22
N LYS A 42 16.60 -9.18 3.29
CA LYS A 42 16.88 -9.04 1.87
C LYS A 42 16.29 -7.75 1.32
N LEU A 43 17.03 -7.13 0.41
CA LEU A 43 16.54 -5.97 -0.32
C LEU A 43 15.60 -6.46 -1.42
N ILE A 44 14.32 -6.06 -1.35
CA ILE A 44 13.32 -6.48 -2.33
C ILE A 44 13.01 -5.41 -3.36
N LEU A 45 13.13 -4.12 -3.00
CA LEU A 45 12.91 -3.01 -3.92
C LEU A 45 13.84 -1.86 -3.57
N ALA A 46 14.24 -1.12 -4.59
CA ALA A 46 15.05 0.09 -4.41
C ALA A 46 14.69 1.08 -5.52
N GLY A 47 14.57 2.35 -5.16
CA GLY A 47 14.28 3.41 -6.13
C GLY A 47 13.69 4.63 -5.47
N SER A 48 13.38 5.64 -6.27
CA SER A 48 12.65 6.80 -5.79
C SER A 48 11.19 6.42 -5.52
N PRO A 49 10.47 7.19 -4.68
CA PRO A 49 9.05 6.93 -4.47
C PRO A 49 8.26 6.83 -5.77
N SER A 50 8.52 7.73 -6.72
CA SER A 50 7.83 7.72 -8.02
C SER A 50 8.13 6.47 -8.83
N GLU A 51 9.40 6.09 -8.90
CA GLU A 51 9.79 4.88 -9.63
C GLU A 51 9.12 3.63 -9.07
N LEU A 52 9.09 3.52 -7.75
CA LEU A 52 8.51 2.34 -7.10
C LEU A 52 7.01 2.24 -7.34
N THR A 53 6.30 3.35 -7.24
CA THR A 53 4.85 3.34 -7.45
C THR A 53 4.48 3.14 -8.92
N GLU A 54 5.24 3.70 -9.84
CA GLU A 54 5.01 3.50 -11.28
C GLU A 54 5.27 2.07 -11.72
N GLN A 55 6.34 1.46 -11.21
CA GLN A 55 6.66 0.07 -11.53
C GLN A 55 5.63 -0.91 -10.98
N SER A 56 4.89 -0.50 -9.96
CA SER A 56 3.90 -1.33 -9.30
C SER A 56 2.47 -0.96 -9.68
N ALA A 57 2.29 -0.27 -10.79
CA ALA A 57 0.95 0.06 -11.27
C ALA A 57 0.12 -1.21 -11.51
N GLY A 58 -1.17 -1.12 -11.23
CA GLY A 58 -2.08 -2.23 -11.46
C GLY A 58 -2.33 -3.13 -10.26
N ILE A 59 -1.83 -2.76 -9.08
CA ILE A 59 -2.10 -3.54 -7.87
C ILE A 59 -3.11 -2.88 -6.93
N ALA A 60 -3.48 -1.64 -7.18
CA ALA A 60 -4.41 -0.90 -6.31
C ALA A 60 -5.76 -0.74 -6.98
N TRP A 61 -6.82 -1.01 -6.25
CA TRP A 61 -8.19 -1.03 -6.74
C TRP A 61 -9.12 -0.31 -5.79
N SER A 62 -10.14 0.32 -6.34
CA SER A 62 -11.25 0.89 -5.57
C SER A 62 -12.52 0.10 -5.89
N LEU A 63 -13.26 -0.28 -4.87
CA LEU A 63 -14.50 -1.04 -5.02
C LEU A 63 -15.52 -0.53 -4.02
N ILE A 64 -16.70 -0.20 -4.50
CA ILE A 64 -17.80 0.22 -3.64
C ILE A 64 -18.75 -0.95 -3.49
N VAL A 65 -19.01 -1.35 -2.25
CA VAL A 65 -19.87 -2.49 -1.93
C VAL A 65 -20.88 -2.12 -0.85
N PRO A 66 -22.01 -2.85 -0.76
CA PRO A 66 -22.89 -2.70 0.39
C PRO A 66 -22.15 -3.07 1.69
N GLU A 67 -22.54 -2.43 2.77
CA GLU A 67 -21.87 -2.67 4.07
C GLU A 67 -21.91 -4.16 4.46
N ARG A 68 -22.95 -4.87 4.13
CA ARG A 68 -23.09 -6.29 4.44
C ARG A 68 -22.05 -7.17 3.74
N GLU A 69 -21.43 -6.69 2.66
CA GLU A 69 -20.44 -7.45 1.90
C GLU A 69 -19.00 -7.17 2.30
N VAL A 70 -18.76 -6.17 3.15
CA VAL A 70 -17.41 -5.77 3.56
C VAL A 70 -16.65 -6.95 4.19
N GLY A 71 -17.30 -7.68 5.08
CA GLY A 71 -16.68 -8.82 5.76
C GLY A 71 -16.18 -9.90 4.80
N ARG A 72 -16.93 -10.12 3.70
CA ARG A 72 -16.51 -11.08 2.68
C ARG A 72 -15.20 -10.66 2.01
N TYR A 73 -15.08 -9.38 1.68
CA TYR A 73 -13.86 -8.86 1.06
C TYR A 73 -12.70 -8.79 2.04
N GLU A 74 -12.96 -8.51 3.30
CA GLU A 74 -11.92 -8.53 4.33
C GLU A 74 -11.30 -9.93 4.48
N ALA A 75 -12.12 -10.96 4.31
CA ALA A 75 -11.64 -12.33 4.41
C ALA A 75 -10.87 -12.80 3.18
N GLN A 76 -11.12 -12.20 2.01
CA GLN A 76 -10.55 -12.65 0.74
C GLN A 76 -9.44 -11.76 0.19
N CYS A 77 -9.41 -10.50 0.59
CA CYS A 77 -8.55 -9.50 -0.01
C CYS A 77 -7.79 -8.71 1.06
N CYS A 78 -6.70 -8.10 0.64
CA CYS A 78 -5.99 -7.15 1.49
C CYS A 78 -6.62 -5.77 1.29
N ILE A 79 -7.34 -5.30 2.29
CA ILE A 79 -7.97 -3.99 2.28
C ILE A 79 -7.06 -3.01 2.99
N CYS A 80 -6.54 -2.02 2.26
CA CYS A 80 -5.68 -1.02 2.86
C CYS A 80 -6.44 0.16 3.46
N ASN A 81 -7.64 0.42 2.97
CA ASN A 81 -8.44 1.52 3.49
C ASN A 81 -9.91 1.24 3.25
N LEU A 82 -10.74 1.81 4.11
CA LEU A 82 -12.17 1.62 4.06
C LEU A 82 -12.83 2.96 4.39
N ARG A 83 -13.73 3.41 3.54
CA ARG A 83 -14.41 4.70 3.73
C ARG A 83 -15.90 4.50 3.58
N HIS A 84 -16.66 4.92 4.60
CA HIS A 84 -18.11 4.85 4.57
C HIS A 84 -18.67 5.96 3.68
N LEU A 85 -19.52 5.58 2.75
CA LEU A 85 -20.24 6.50 1.87
C LEU A 85 -21.74 6.44 2.20
N THR A 86 -22.50 7.37 1.64
CA THR A 86 -23.95 7.39 1.83
C THR A 86 -24.59 6.10 1.32
N ASP A 87 -24.11 5.58 0.20
CA ASP A 87 -24.71 4.44 -0.50
C ASP A 87 -23.95 3.14 -0.34
N GLY A 88 -22.93 3.11 0.52
CA GLY A 88 -22.14 1.90 0.69
C GLY A 88 -20.80 2.17 1.31
N VAL A 89 -19.85 1.29 1.07
CA VAL A 89 -18.51 1.39 1.60
C VAL A 89 -17.51 1.29 0.45
N GLU A 90 -16.61 2.25 0.37
CA GLU A 90 -15.52 2.21 -0.59
C GLU A 90 -14.34 1.49 0.02
N LEU A 91 -13.89 0.43 -0.64
CA LEU A 91 -12.75 -0.36 -0.23
C LEU A 91 -11.58 -0.05 -1.15
N ARG A 92 -10.42 0.22 -0.55
CA ARG A 92 -9.18 0.28 -1.30
C ARG A 92 -8.48 -1.07 -1.13
N ILE A 93 -8.34 -1.79 -2.23
CA ILE A 93 -7.86 -3.17 -2.20
C ILE A 93 -6.53 -3.25 -2.93
N VAL A 94 -5.60 -4.00 -2.36
CA VAL A 94 -4.32 -4.30 -2.99
C VAL A 94 -4.35 -5.74 -3.46
N SER A 95 -4.21 -5.95 -4.78
CA SER A 95 -4.28 -7.27 -5.39
C SER A 95 -3.64 -7.25 -6.77
N ARG A 96 -2.98 -8.35 -7.15
CA ARG A 96 -2.45 -8.50 -8.51
C ARG A 96 -3.55 -8.58 -9.55
N ASN A 97 -4.65 -9.19 -9.17
CA ASN A 97 -5.78 -9.41 -10.07
C ASN A 97 -6.96 -8.53 -9.66
N GLN A 98 -7.80 -8.22 -10.60
CA GLN A 98 -9.01 -7.47 -10.33
C GLN A 98 -9.85 -8.21 -9.28
N PRO A 99 -10.12 -7.59 -8.12
CA PRO A 99 -10.81 -8.29 -7.03
C PRO A 99 -12.30 -8.55 -7.29
N ALA A 100 -12.90 -7.77 -8.18
CA ALA A 100 -14.29 -7.93 -8.56
C ALA A 100 -14.52 -7.22 -9.90
N PRO A 101 -15.57 -7.61 -10.67
CA PRO A 101 -15.85 -6.97 -11.95
C PRO A 101 -16.08 -5.46 -11.85
N ALA A 102 -16.61 -4.99 -10.72
CA ALA A 102 -16.88 -3.58 -10.50
C ALA A 102 -15.68 -2.81 -9.93
N ALA A 103 -14.59 -3.49 -9.63
CA ALA A 103 -13.39 -2.83 -9.10
C ALA A 103 -12.72 -1.98 -10.19
N VAL A 104 -12.34 -0.77 -9.82
CA VAL A 104 -11.72 0.19 -10.72
C VAL A 104 -10.25 0.37 -10.31
N PRO A 105 -9.31 0.30 -11.26
CA PRO A 105 -7.91 0.52 -10.93
C PRO A 105 -7.68 1.97 -10.49
N VAL A 106 -6.85 2.15 -9.48
CA VAL A 106 -6.48 3.47 -8.97
C VAL A 106 -4.96 3.56 -8.90
N GLN A 107 -4.47 4.78 -8.77
CA GLN A 107 -3.03 5.01 -8.68
C GLN A 107 -2.45 4.31 -7.46
N THR A 108 -1.37 3.56 -7.66
CA THR A 108 -0.68 2.86 -6.57
C THR A 108 0.07 3.89 -5.71
N THR A 109 -0.09 3.77 -4.40
CA THR A 109 0.69 4.56 -3.45
C THR A 109 1.81 3.72 -2.86
N LEU A 110 2.75 4.36 -2.18
CA LEU A 110 3.84 3.66 -1.53
C LEU A 110 3.31 2.74 -0.41
N GLU A 111 2.25 3.16 0.28
CA GLU A 111 1.62 2.33 1.29
C GLU A 111 0.99 1.07 0.70
N ASP A 112 0.34 1.18 -0.46
CA ASP A 112 -0.20 0.02 -1.18
C ASP A 112 0.90 -0.97 -1.50
N LEU A 113 2.04 -0.47 -1.98
CA LEU A 113 3.18 -1.28 -2.33
C LEU A 113 3.76 -2.00 -1.11
N TYR A 114 3.87 -1.28 0.01
CA TYR A 114 4.32 -1.87 1.26
C TYR A 114 3.39 -3.02 1.69
N LEU A 115 2.10 -2.77 1.71
CA LEU A 115 1.13 -3.80 2.08
C LEU A 115 1.14 -4.98 1.12
N PHE A 116 1.34 -4.72 -0.16
CA PHE A 116 1.43 -5.78 -1.16
C PHE A 116 2.56 -6.77 -0.85
N HIS A 117 3.71 -6.28 -0.42
CA HIS A 117 4.86 -7.12 -0.13
C HIS A 117 4.88 -7.73 1.26
N PHE A 118 4.15 -7.14 2.22
CA PHE A 118 4.20 -7.58 3.61
C PHE A 118 2.87 -8.14 4.14
N ALA A 119 1.87 -8.26 3.29
CA ALA A 119 0.55 -8.73 3.73
C ALA A 119 0.54 -10.17 4.23
N ASP A 120 1.45 -10.99 3.74
CA ASP A 120 1.59 -12.36 4.22
C ASP A 120 1.95 -12.41 5.71
N GLU A 121 2.75 -11.43 6.16
CA GLU A 121 3.11 -11.30 7.58
C GLU A 121 1.93 -10.78 8.40
N LEU A 122 0.98 -10.11 7.73
CA LEU A 122 -0.22 -9.58 8.37
C LEU A 122 -1.40 -10.56 8.32
N GLY A 123 -1.18 -11.77 7.78
CA GLY A 123 -2.21 -12.78 7.72
C GLY A 123 -3.08 -12.75 6.47
N SER A 124 -2.72 -11.93 5.48
CA SER A 124 -3.46 -11.83 4.22
C SER A 124 -2.67 -12.49 3.10
N ASP A 125 -3.32 -13.30 2.31
CA ASP A 125 -2.69 -13.95 1.15
C ASP A 125 -3.03 -13.20 -0.13
N LEU A 126 -2.15 -12.33 -0.54
CA LEU A 126 -2.33 -11.53 -1.75
C LEU A 126 -2.07 -12.32 -3.04
N SER A 127 -1.52 -13.53 -2.93
CA SER A 127 -1.25 -14.35 -4.09
C SER A 127 -2.49 -15.08 -4.59
N ARG A 128 -3.54 -15.12 -3.79
CA ARG A 128 -4.77 -15.80 -4.17
C ARG A 128 -5.54 -14.96 -5.18
N PRO A 129 -5.96 -15.56 -6.28
CA PRO A 129 -6.80 -14.84 -7.21
C PRO A 129 -8.15 -14.49 -6.55
N ALA A 130 -8.62 -13.29 -6.84
CA ALA A 130 -9.91 -12.85 -6.33
C ALA A 130 -10.99 -13.80 -6.83
N GLY A 131 -11.84 -14.26 -5.92
CA GLY A 131 -12.90 -15.18 -6.27
C GLY A 131 -12.49 -16.64 -6.35
N GLY A 132 -11.24 -16.95 -6.01
CA GLY A 132 -10.82 -18.35 -5.94
C GLY A 132 -11.61 -19.08 -4.85
N LYS A 133 -12.16 -20.22 -5.21
CA LYS A 133 -12.87 -21.03 -4.22
C LYS A 133 -11.90 -21.60 -3.22
N GLN A 134 -12.13 -21.32 -2.00
CA GLN A 134 -11.42 -21.91 -0.88
C GLN A 134 -12.08 -23.21 -0.50
N LYS A 135 -11.28 -24.20 -0.33
CA LYS A 135 -11.78 -25.40 0.31
C LYS A 135 -11.42 -25.36 1.79
#